data_3a5bb6e20675b5f12bd610ea750562c1
#
_entry.id   3a5bb6e20675b5f12bd610ea750562c1
#
_cell.length_a   1.000
_cell.length_b   1.000
_cell.length_c   1.000
_cell.angle_alpha   90.00
_cell.angle_beta   90.00
_cell.angle_gamma   90.00
#
_symmetry.space_group_name_H-M   'P 1'
#
loop_
_entity.id
_entity.type
_entity.pdbx_description
1 polymer ?
#
loop_
_entity_poly.entity_id
_entity_poly.type
_entity_poly.pdbx_seq_one_letter_code
_entity_poly.pdbx_strand_id
1 'polypeptide(L)'
;MKIAVIGSGGWGLAMAKCMAEAGHSVFVWSHKPETTAMLREKRCNPKLLRGVAMPEGITFTDELSCVTGCPIVVLAVPSFAVCETAQKLSPLLEDGQVLVLLSKGFDLKHGCCLLSDTVEREVEKACPVVALTGPSHAEEVSRGIPTAVLAASPSREAAELVQNNLSTDYFRIYTSPDLVSAELGSAMKNIMAVAVGISDGYGYGDNTKALLMTRGIAEMTRLGQALGGKAETFSGLSGVGDLIVTCISNHSRNRRFGLLVGGGMPVEQALQEVGAVVEGYFATQAVHRLICQRQLDMPICSAMYALLVEKQPLDEVIQTLLQRASRAEHDAYEAGSHWK
;
A
#
# COMPACT_ATOMS: atom_id res chain seq x y z
N MET A 1 -26.19 -1.41 -0.14
CA MET A 1 -26.00 -0.32 0.85
C MET A 1 -25.41 0.91 0.21
N LYS A 2 -25.26 2.05 0.96
CA LYS A 2 -24.51 3.22 0.54
C LYS A 2 -23.05 3.06 0.95
N ILE A 3 -22.11 3.42 0.08
CA ILE A 3 -20.67 3.38 0.34
C ILE A 3 -20.05 4.66 -0.19
N ALA A 4 -19.19 5.31 0.60
CA ALA A 4 -18.43 6.46 0.16
C ALA A 4 -16.98 6.07 -0.13
N VAL A 5 -16.44 6.49 -1.27
CA VAL A 5 -15.03 6.32 -1.66
C VAL A 5 -14.37 7.69 -1.72
N ILE A 6 -13.45 7.95 -0.83
CA ILE A 6 -12.74 9.21 -0.69
C ILE A 6 -11.43 9.13 -1.46
N GLY A 7 -11.47 9.64 -2.67
CA GLY A 7 -10.36 9.63 -3.61
C GLY A 7 -10.72 8.99 -4.95
N SER A 8 -10.56 9.77 -6.03
CA SER A 8 -10.83 9.40 -7.42
C SER A 8 -9.56 8.95 -8.18
N GLY A 9 -8.57 8.42 -7.44
CA GLY A 9 -7.39 7.77 -8.02
C GLY A 9 -7.74 6.44 -8.70
N GLY A 10 -6.80 5.84 -9.43
CA GLY A 10 -7.02 4.57 -10.14
C GLY A 10 -7.60 3.48 -9.25
N TRP A 11 -7.02 3.29 -8.04
CA TRP A 11 -7.48 2.27 -7.10
C TRP A 11 -8.86 2.60 -6.50
N GLY A 12 -9.12 3.87 -6.14
CA GLY A 12 -10.44 4.29 -5.67
C GLY A 12 -11.54 4.08 -6.71
N LEU A 13 -11.26 4.42 -7.98
CA LEU A 13 -12.20 4.19 -9.09
C LEU A 13 -12.42 2.69 -9.38
N ALA A 14 -11.37 1.87 -9.31
CA ALA A 14 -11.50 0.41 -9.50
C ALA A 14 -12.37 -0.22 -8.41
N MET A 15 -12.15 0.16 -7.14
CA MET A 15 -12.98 -0.29 -6.03
C MET A 15 -14.41 0.23 -6.12
N ALA A 16 -14.62 1.50 -6.48
CA ALA A 16 -15.96 2.04 -6.67
C ALA A 16 -16.73 1.28 -7.75
N LYS A 17 -16.06 0.91 -8.86
CA LYS A 17 -16.66 0.07 -9.91
C LYS A 17 -17.03 -1.30 -9.37
N CYS A 18 -16.12 -1.98 -8.70
CA CYS A 18 -16.34 -3.30 -8.11
C CYS A 18 -17.57 -3.30 -7.17
N MET A 19 -17.66 -2.30 -6.27
CA MET A 19 -18.78 -2.16 -5.35
C MET A 19 -20.11 -1.84 -6.04
N ALA A 20 -20.07 -0.99 -7.08
CA ALA A 20 -21.29 -0.67 -7.85
C ALA A 20 -21.79 -1.89 -8.64
N GLU A 21 -20.90 -2.71 -9.19
CA GLU A 21 -21.24 -3.99 -9.84
C GLU A 21 -21.79 -5.03 -8.85
N ALA A 22 -21.39 -4.96 -7.57
CA ALA A 22 -21.97 -5.73 -6.48
C ALA A 22 -23.35 -5.21 -6.03
N GLY A 23 -23.90 -4.19 -6.68
CA GLY A 23 -25.24 -3.66 -6.41
C GLY A 23 -25.30 -2.60 -5.31
N HIS A 24 -24.18 -1.98 -4.95
CA HIS A 24 -24.16 -0.90 -3.97
C HIS A 24 -24.33 0.48 -4.63
N SER A 25 -24.90 1.45 -3.89
CA SER A 25 -24.91 2.87 -4.26
C SER A 25 -23.59 3.50 -3.81
N VAL A 26 -22.73 3.87 -4.75
CA VAL A 26 -21.37 4.32 -4.46
C VAL A 26 -21.23 5.81 -4.71
N PHE A 27 -20.73 6.54 -3.72
CA PHE A 27 -20.33 7.94 -3.84
C PHE A 27 -18.81 8.03 -3.95
N VAL A 28 -18.30 8.67 -5.01
CA VAL A 28 -16.86 8.88 -5.19
C VAL A 28 -16.56 10.36 -5.04
N TRP A 29 -15.81 10.70 -4.01
CA TRP A 29 -15.35 12.06 -3.78
C TRP A 29 -14.00 12.31 -4.47
N SER A 30 -13.89 13.51 -5.07
CA SER A 30 -12.63 14.02 -5.60
C SER A 30 -12.36 15.43 -5.06
N HIS A 31 -11.11 15.67 -4.63
CA HIS A 31 -10.68 16.99 -4.16
C HIS A 31 -10.59 18.03 -5.29
N LYS A 32 -10.65 17.60 -6.55
CA LYS A 32 -10.58 18.45 -7.75
C LYS A 32 -11.94 18.54 -8.42
N PRO A 33 -12.62 19.69 -8.39
CA PRO A 33 -13.93 19.87 -9.03
C PRO A 33 -13.91 19.53 -10.53
N GLU A 34 -12.80 19.85 -11.22
CA GLU A 34 -12.63 19.53 -12.64
C GLU A 34 -12.59 18.03 -12.90
N THR A 35 -12.01 17.24 -11.98
CA THR A 35 -12.00 15.77 -12.07
C THR A 35 -13.42 15.22 -11.85
N THR A 36 -14.15 15.77 -10.89
CA THR A 36 -15.54 15.41 -10.63
C THR A 36 -16.41 15.69 -11.85
N ALA A 37 -16.29 16.87 -12.44
CA ALA A 37 -17.04 17.27 -13.65
C ALA A 37 -16.74 16.31 -14.83
N MET A 38 -15.47 16.02 -15.07
CA MET A 38 -15.05 15.08 -16.11
C MET A 38 -15.63 13.68 -15.87
N LEU A 39 -15.60 13.16 -14.62
CA LEU A 39 -16.13 11.86 -14.29
C LEU A 39 -17.65 11.78 -14.38
N ARG A 40 -18.37 12.86 -14.05
CA ARG A 40 -19.84 12.96 -14.24
C ARG A 40 -20.20 12.90 -15.72
N GLU A 41 -19.47 13.63 -16.56
CA GLU A 41 -19.73 13.71 -18.01
C GLU A 41 -19.32 12.43 -18.75
N LYS A 42 -18.04 12.00 -18.57
CA LYS A 42 -17.44 10.95 -19.40
C LYS A 42 -17.61 9.55 -18.85
N ARG A 43 -17.98 9.41 -17.59
CA ARG A 43 -18.07 8.11 -16.88
C ARG A 43 -16.81 7.24 -17.05
N CYS A 44 -15.63 7.87 -17.21
CA CYS A 44 -14.34 7.17 -17.31
C CYS A 44 -13.18 8.11 -16.95
N ASN A 45 -12.02 7.52 -16.61
CA ASN A 45 -10.77 8.26 -16.47
C ASN A 45 -9.71 7.65 -17.40
N PRO A 46 -9.50 8.23 -18.59
CA PRO A 46 -8.62 7.65 -19.62
C PRO A 46 -7.13 7.67 -19.25
N LYS A 47 -6.73 8.48 -18.24
CA LYS A 47 -5.36 8.55 -17.76
C LYS A 47 -5.05 7.46 -16.73
N LEU A 48 -6.02 7.12 -15.86
CA LEU A 48 -5.82 6.22 -14.74
C LEU A 48 -6.33 4.79 -15.01
N LEU A 49 -7.50 4.66 -15.65
CA LEU A 49 -8.11 3.38 -15.98
C LEU A 49 -8.55 3.38 -17.45
N ARG A 50 -7.59 3.20 -18.33
CA ARG A 50 -7.81 3.27 -19.79
C ARG A 50 -8.80 2.19 -20.24
N GLY A 51 -9.86 2.63 -20.94
CA GLY A 51 -10.87 1.73 -21.50
C GLY A 51 -11.86 1.16 -20.47
N VAL A 52 -11.91 1.69 -19.25
CA VAL A 52 -12.84 1.27 -18.20
C VAL A 52 -13.94 2.30 -18.05
N ALA A 53 -15.18 1.90 -18.30
CA ALA A 53 -16.38 2.70 -18.03
C ALA A 53 -16.84 2.51 -16.58
N MET A 54 -17.33 3.58 -15.95
CA MET A 54 -17.90 3.55 -14.61
C MET A 54 -19.42 3.28 -14.67
N PRO A 55 -19.93 2.30 -13.89
CA PRO A 55 -21.36 1.97 -13.82
C PRO A 55 -22.22 3.17 -13.40
N GLU A 56 -23.50 3.15 -13.78
CA GLU A 56 -24.47 4.20 -13.40
C GLU A 56 -24.70 4.32 -11.88
N GLY A 57 -24.55 3.25 -11.15
CA GLY A 57 -24.66 3.23 -9.68
C GLY A 57 -23.62 4.06 -8.91
N ILE A 58 -22.69 4.74 -9.62
CA ILE A 58 -21.68 5.62 -9.03
C ILE A 58 -22.09 7.09 -9.18
N THR A 59 -22.16 7.79 -8.06
CA THR A 59 -22.31 9.25 -7.98
C THR A 59 -20.95 9.89 -7.72
N PHE A 60 -20.51 10.80 -8.59
CA PHE A 60 -19.28 11.56 -8.40
C PHE A 60 -19.57 12.90 -7.73
N THR A 61 -18.80 13.26 -6.70
CA THR A 61 -19.00 14.50 -5.92
C THR A 61 -17.67 15.11 -5.47
N ASP A 62 -17.69 16.39 -5.23
CA ASP A 62 -16.63 17.18 -4.60
C ASP A 62 -16.99 17.61 -3.15
N GLU A 63 -18.15 17.16 -2.65
CA GLU A 63 -18.60 17.39 -1.29
C GLU A 63 -18.33 16.19 -0.39
N LEU A 64 -17.59 16.41 0.71
CA LEU A 64 -17.26 15.36 1.68
C LEU A 64 -18.48 14.87 2.49
N SER A 65 -19.55 15.66 2.56
CA SER A 65 -20.81 15.25 3.20
C SER A 65 -21.42 13.98 2.62
N CYS A 66 -20.93 13.50 1.47
CA CYS A 66 -21.34 12.22 0.89
C CYS A 66 -21.08 11.00 1.81
N VAL A 67 -20.25 11.14 2.88
CA VAL A 67 -20.00 10.07 3.86
C VAL A 67 -21.14 9.87 4.85
N THR A 68 -22.02 10.87 5.01
CA THR A 68 -23.12 10.81 5.98
C THR A 68 -24.09 9.68 5.62
N GLY A 69 -24.37 8.83 6.62
CA GLY A 69 -25.25 7.65 6.46
C GLY A 69 -24.67 6.54 5.57
N CYS A 70 -23.34 6.53 5.32
CA CYS A 70 -22.65 5.44 4.64
C CYS A 70 -22.05 4.49 5.68
N PRO A 71 -22.53 3.24 5.82
CA PRO A 71 -21.94 2.28 6.77
C PRO A 71 -20.46 1.99 6.54
N ILE A 72 -19.99 2.12 5.29
CA ILE A 72 -18.59 1.94 4.89
C ILE A 72 -18.10 3.20 4.20
N VAL A 73 -16.97 3.72 4.67
CA VAL A 73 -16.23 4.85 4.09
C VAL A 73 -14.83 4.38 3.71
N VAL A 74 -14.52 4.42 2.43
CA VAL A 74 -13.26 3.91 1.86
C VAL A 74 -12.30 5.06 1.62
N LEU A 75 -11.14 5.05 2.29
CA LEU A 75 -10.06 6.02 2.12
C LEU A 75 -9.10 5.56 1.02
N ALA A 76 -9.17 6.18 -0.15
CA ALA A 76 -8.40 5.85 -1.34
C ALA A 76 -7.50 7.03 -1.80
N VAL A 77 -7.04 7.83 -0.85
CA VAL A 77 -6.13 8.96 -1.07
C VAL A 77 -4.66 8.51 -0.94
N PRO A 78 -3.67 9.25 -1.47
CA PRO A 78 -2.26 8.98 -1.20
C PRO A 78 -1.92 9.00 0.30
N SER A 79 -0.88 8.26 0.72
CA SER A 79 -0.50 8.14 2.14
C SER A 79 -0.32 9.49 2.84
N PHE A 80 0.34 10.44 2.19
CA PHE A 80 0.59 11.78 2.72
C PHE A 80 -0.68 12.63 2.94
N ALA A 81 -1.80 12.26 2.32
CA ALA A 81 -3.07 12.98 2.41
C ALA A 81 -4.04 12.36 3.43
N VAL A 82 -3.71 11.20 4.01
CA VAL A 82 -4.62 10.47 4.93
C VAL A 82 -4.93 11.30 6.17
N CYS A 83 -3.92 11.90 6.82
CA CYS A 83 -4.10 12.71 8.02
C CYS A 83 -5.08 13.88 7.79
N GLU A 84 -4.82 14.72 6.79
CA GLU A 84 -5.68 15.86 6.45
C GLU A 84 -7.09 15.41 6.05
N THR A 85 -7.19 14.27 5.35
CA THR A 85 -8.49 13.72 4.94
C THR A 85 -9.27 13.23 6.16
N ALA A 86 -8.64 12.52 7.09
CA ALA A 86 -9.26 12.05 8.33
C ALA A 86 -9.77 13.21 9.18
N GLN A 87 -8.97 14.28 9.33
CA GLN A 87 -9.38 15.51 10.02
C GLN A 87 -10.64 16.14 9.41
N LYS A 88 -10.70 16.23 8.08
CA LYS A 88 -11.87 16.79 7.38
C LYS A 88 -13.11 15.91 7.47
N LEU A 89 -12.91 14.59 7.58
CA LEU A 89 -14.01 13.63 7.70
C LEU A 89 -14.55 13.55 9.13
N SER A 90 -13.71 13.71 10.15
CA SER A 90 -14.06 13.52 11.57
C SER A 90 -15.38 14.17 11.97
N PRO A 91 -15.68 15.46 11.65
CA PRO A 91 -16.94 16.09 11.99
C PRO A 91 -18.16 15.59 11.19
N LEU A 92 -17.94 14.85 10.10
CA LEU A 92 -18.99 14.35 9.20
C LEU A 92 -19.32 12.87 9.43
N LEU A 93 -18.46 12.18 10.20
CA LEU A 93 -18.62 10.76 10.50
C LEU A 93 -19.61 10.53 11.66
N GLU A 94 -20.18 9.34 11.68
CA GLU A 94 -21.08 8.85 12.70
C GLU A 94 -20.46 7.62 13.39
N ASP A 95 -20.78 7.39 14.66
CA ASP A 95 -20.31 6.21 15.39
C ASP A 95 -20.76 4.92 14.70
N GLY A 96 -19.85 3.97 14.61
CA GLY A 96 -20.09 2.66 13.99
C GLY A 96 -19.87 2.59 12.48
N GLN A 97 -19.56 3.71 11.80
CA GLN A 97 -19.12 3.65 10.42
C GLN A 97 -17.75 2.97 10.33
N VAL A 98 -17.58 2.05 9.37
CA VAL A 98 -16.31 1.35 9.14
C VAL A 98 -15.45 2.13 8.15
N LEU A 99 -14.22 2.48 8.58
CA LEU A 99 -13.25 3.18 7.75
C LEU A 99 -12.32 2.17 7.08
N VAL A 100 -12.41 2.04 5.75
CA VAL A 100 -11.60 1.09 4.98
C VAL A 100 -10.41 1.81 4.37
N LEU A 101 -9.19 1.50 4.81
CA LEU A 101 -7.95 2.03 4.28
C LEU A 101 -7.50 1.25 3.05
N LEU A 102 -7.45 1.93 1.90
CA LEU A 102 -6.81 1.44 0.68
C LEU A 102 -5.41 2.05 0.48
N SER A 103 -5.10 3.11 1.21
CA SER A 103 -3.80 3.81 1.17
C SER A 103 -2.72 2.91 1.71
N LYS A 104 -1.53 2.94 1.08
CA LYS A 104 -0.39 2.09 1.44
C LYS A 104 0.82 2.99 1.71
N GLY A 105 1.35 2.98 2.93
CA GLY A 105 2.46 3.85 3.31
C GLY A 105 2.48 4.16 4.80
N PHE A 106 3.15 5.27 5.15
CA PHE A 106 3.32 5.74 6.54
C PHE A 106 2.96 7.22 6.65
N ASP A 107 2.60 7.65 7.85
CA ASP A 107 2.50 9.07 8.19
C ASP A 107 3.87 9.61 8.60
N LEU A 108 4.59 10.17 7.62
CA LEU A 108 5.93 10.72 7.82
C LEU A 108 5.98 11.92 8.78
N LYS A 109 4.89 12.68 8.89
CA LYS A 109 4.84 13.90 9.67
C LYS A 109 4.67 13.62 11.18
N HIS A 110 3.98 12.54 11.52
CA HIS A 110 3.62 12.21 12.89
C HIS A 110 4.31 10.91 13.36
N GLY A 111 5.64 10.87 13.29
CA GLY A 111 6.44 9.79 13.87
C GLY A 111 6.60 8.55 13.02
N CYS A 112 6.24 8.58 11.74
CA CYS A 112 6.27 7.44 10.84
C CYS A 112 5.36 6.28 11.29
N CYS A 113 4.22 6.61 11.92
CA CYS A 113 3.24 5.63 12.35
C CYS A 113 2.47 5.03 11.16
N LEU A 114 1.73 3.96 11.41
CA LEU A 114 0.82 3.37 10.45
C LEU A 114 -0.34 4.34 10.12
N LEU A 115 -0.94 4.17 8.98
CA LEU A 115 -2.04 5.04 8.56
C LEU A 115 -3.31 4.79 9.38
N SER A 116 -3.51 3.57 9.90
CA SER A 116 -4.57 3.27 10.87
C SER A 116 -4.42 4.08 12.14
N ASP A 117 -3.21 4.13 12.74
CA ASP A 117 -2.93 4.96 13.92
C ASP A 117 -3.24 6.44 13.65
N THR A 118 -2.93 6.90 12.42
CA THR A 118 -3.23 8.28 12.00
C THR A 118 -4.73 8.51 11.96
N VAL A 119 -5.50 7.59 11.36
CA VAL A 119 -6.96 7.71 11.27
C VAL A 119 -7.60 7.66 12.66
N GLU A 120 -7.19 6.72 13.51
CA GLU A 120 -7.69 6.58 14.88
C GLU A 120 -7.39 7.82 15.75
N ARG A 121 -6.25 8.49 15.52
CA ARG A 121 -5.89 9.73 16.20
C ARG A 121 -6.73 10.93 15.76
N GLU A 122 -7.02 11.04 14.46
CA GLU A 122 -7.67 12.21 13.88
C GLU A 122 -9.19 12.13 13.87
N VAL A 123 -9.76 10.92 14.00
CA VAL A 123 -11.22 10.69 13.98
C VAL A 123 -11.73 10.57 15.43
N GLU A 124 -12.60 11.51 15.82
CA GLU A 124 -13.16 11.55 17.17
C GLU A 124 -14.28 10.50 17.42
N LYS A 125 -14.85 9.95 16.35
CA LYS A 125 -15.94 8.98 16.40
C LYS A 125 -15.43 7.55 16.55
N ALA A 126 -16.25 6.71 17.18
CA ALA A 126 -15.99 5.28 17.31
C ALA A 126 -16.16 4.54 15.95
N CYS A 127 -15.19 4.75 15.06
CA CYS A 127 -15.16 4.20 13.71
C CYS A 127 -14.04 3.15 13.60
N PRO A 128 -14.34 1.84 13.60
CA PRO A 128 -13.30 0.83 13.44
C PRO A 128 -12.62 0.94 12.08
N VAL A 129 -11.27 0.77 12.08
CA VAL A 129 -10.46 0.82 10.88
C VAL A 129 -10.22 -0.59 10.34
N VAL A 130 -10.33 -0.75 9.04
CA VAL A 130 -10.02 -1.97 8.29
C VAL A 130 -9.02 -1.64 7.20
N ALA A 131 -7.82 -2.21 7.23
CA ALA A 131 -6.88 -2.11 6.11
C ALA A 131 -7.23 -3.17 5.06
N LEU A 132 -7.49 -2.72 3.82
CA LEU A 132 -7.72 -3.61 2.68
C LEU A 132 -6.44 -3.68 1.84
N THR A 133 -5.72 -4.79 1.94
CA THR A 133 -4.36 -4.98 1.42
C THR A 133 -4.24 -6.26 0.60
N GLY A 134 -3.18 -6.39 -0.20
CA GLY A 134 -2.94 -7.58 -1.01
C GLY A 134 -2.68 -7.27 -2.47
N PRO A 135 -2.46 -8.31 -3.32
CA PRO A 135 -2.18 -8.18 -4.75
C PRO A 135 -3.41 -7.64 -5.51
N SER A 136 -3.42 -6.34 -5.81
CA SER A 136 -4.61 -5.65 -6.31
C SER A 136 -4.25 -4.46 -7.21
N HIS A 137 -3.76 -4.73 -8.42
CA HIS A 137 -3.61 -3.68 -9.40
C HIS A 137 -4.97 -3.16 -9.87
N ALA A 138 -5.14 -1.85 -9.84
CA ALA A 138 -6.39 -1.18 -10.21
C ALA A 138 -6.84 -1.52 -11.64
N GLU A 139 -5.88 -1.67 -12.54
CA GLU A 139 -6.08 -2.01 -13.94
C GLU A 139 -6.68 -3.40 -14.12
N GLU A 140 -6.33 -4.35 -13.26
CA GLU A 140 -6.83 -5.71 -13.30
C GLU A 140 -8.20 -5.82 -12.60
N VAL A 141 -8.31 -5.29 -11.39
CA VAL A 141 -9.57 -5.29 -10.63
C VAL A 141 -10.69 -4.61 -11.41
N SER A 142 -10.40 -3.46 -12.04
CA SER A 142 -11.39 -2.73 -12.82
C SER A 142 -11.91 -3.48 -14.07
N ARG A 143 -11.20 -4.53 -14.49
CA ARG A 143 -11.59 -5.40 -15.61
C ARG A 143 -12.20 -6.75 -15.17
N GLY A 144 -12.42 -6.92 -13.88
CA GLY A 144 -12.99 -8.17 -13.33
C GLY A 144 -12.02 -9.35 -13.34
N ILE A 145 -10.69 -9.10 -13.37
CA ILE A 145 -9.69 -10.16 -13.28
C ILE A 145 -9.67 -10.73 -11.86
N PRO A 146 -9.65 -12.07 -11.69
CA PRO A 146 -9.65 -12.70 -10.38
C PRO A 146 -8.58 -12.15 -9.45
N THR A 147 -9.01 -11.61 -8.33
CA THR A 147 -8.16 -10.93 -7.34
C THR A 147 -8.56 -11.36 -5.93
N ALA A 148 -7.60 -11.54 -5.06
CA ALA A 148 -7.84 -11.80 -3.64
C ALA A 148 -7.06 -10.81 -2.78
N VAL A 149 -7.72 -10.28 -1.72
CA VAL A 149 -7.16 -9.33 -0.77
C VAL A 149 -7.48 -9.70 0.67
N LEU A 150 -6.84 -9.02 1.61
CA LEU A 150 -7.01 -9.17 3.04
C LEU A 150 -7.68 -7.93 3.61
N ALA A 151 -8.79 -8.11 4.33
CA ALA A 151 -9.40 -7.12 5.22
C ALA A 151 -8.87 -7.37 6.64
N ALA A 152 -7.96 -6.53 7.10
CA ALA A 152 -7.34 -6.66 8.42
C ALA A 152 -7.87 -5.60 9.38
N SER A 153 -8.35 -6.05 10.55
CA SER A 153 -8.85 -5.18 11.62
C SER A 153 -8.84 -5.90 12.96
N PRO A 154 -8.57 -5.23 14.09
CA PRO A 154 -8.84 -5.77 15.42
C PRO A 154 -10.33 -6.07 15.67
N SER A 155 -11.25 -5.34 15.00
CA SER A 155 -12.67 -5.61 15.04
C SER A 155 -13.03 -6.67 14.00
N ARG A 156 -13.41 -7.84 14.50
CA ARG A 156 -13.91 -8.95 13.66
C ARG A 156 -15.16 -8.54 12.88
N GLU A 157 -16.08 -7.86 13.53
CA GLU A 157 -17.33 -7.41 12.94
C GLU A 157 -17.10 -6.45 11.77
N ALA A 158 -16.15 -5.53 11.92
CA ALA A 158 -15.77 -4.60 10.85
C ALA A 158 -15.11 -5.32 9.67
N ALA A 159 -14.18 -6.26 9.93
CA ALA A 159 -13.55 -7.06 8.89
C ALA A 159 -14.55 -7.92 8.12
N GLU A 160 -15.48 -8.59 8.83
CA GLU A 160 -16.55 -9.39 8.22
C GLU A 160 -17.58 -8.52 7.48
N LEU A 161 -17.89 -7.32 7.96
CA LEU A 161 -18.75 -6.37 7.24
C LEU A 161 -18.13 -6.02 5.87
N VAL A 162 -16.84 -5.73 5.85
CA VAL A 162 -16.11 -5.45 4.61
C VAL A 162 -16.09 -6.69 3.71
N GLN A 163 -15.75 -7.86 4.25
CA GLN A 163 -15.72 -9.12 3.49
C GLN A 163 -17.06 -9.43 2.84
N ASN A 164 -18.15 -9.38 3.61
CA ASN A 164 -19.48 -9.79 3.16
C ASN A 164 -20.10 -8.83 2.14
N ASN A 165 -19.70 -7.55 2.17
CA ASN A 165 -20.32 -6.54 1.32
C ASN A 165 -19.45 -6.13 0.13
N LEU A 166 -18.13 -6.29 0.20
CA LEU A 166 -17.24 -5.87 -0.88
C LEU A 166 -16.68 -7.04 -1.72
N SER A 167 -16.93 -8.30 -1.30
CA SER A 167 -16.58 -9.47 -2.11
C SER A 167 -17.51 -9.60 -3.32
N THR A 168 -16.93 -10.03 -4.45
CA THR A 168 -17.65 -10.36 -5.69
C THR A 168 -17.15 -11.69 -6.24
N ASP A 169 -17.69 -12.16 -7.35
CA ASP A 169 -17.27 -13.41 -7.99
C ASP A 169 -15.80 -13.41 -8.41
N TYR A 170 -15.24 -12.22 -8.69
CA TYR A 170 -13.84 -12.06 -9.11
C TYR A 170 -12.97 -11.33 -8.07
N PHE A 171 -13.56 -10.72 -7.02
CA PHE A 171 -12.85 -10.01 -5.98
C PHE A 171 -13.10 -10.65 -4.62
N ARG A 172 -12.17 -11.49 -4.17
CA ARG A 172 -12.31 -12.27 -2.95
C ARG A 172 -11.62 -11.59 -1.76
N ILE A 173 -12.30 -11.46 -0.63
CA ILE A 173 -11.75 -10.87 0.58
C ILE A 173 -11.61 -11.93 1.67
N TYR A 174 -10.39 -12.03 2.23
CA TYR A 174 -10.11 -12.80 3.43
C TYR A 174 -10.02 -11.86 4.63
N THR A 175 -10.19 -12.34 5.86
CA THR A 175 -10.12 -11.53 7.07
C THR A 175 -8.91 -11.88 7.92
N SER A 176 -8.40 -10.91 8.70
CA SER A 176 -7.32 -11.10 9.68
C SER A 176 -7.48 -10.12 10.84
N PRO A 177 -7.15 -10.54 12.09
CA PRO A 177 -7.07 -9.61 13.21
C PRO A 177 -5.76 -8.78 13.22
N ASP A 178 -4.78 -9.11 12.39
CA ASP A 178 -3.44 -8.51 12.40
C ASP A 178 -3.38 -7.30 11.44
N LEU A 179 -3.84 -6.17 11.91
CA LEU A 179 -3.84 -4.89 11.20
C LEU A 179 -2.40 -4.40 10.96
N VAL A 180 -1.54 -4.52 11.97
CA VAL A 180 -0.16 -4.02 11.94
C VAL A 180 0.64 -4.65 10.79
N SER A 181 0.70 -5.99 10.73
CA SER A 181 1.46 -6.68 9.67
C SER A 181 0.85 -6.49 8.28
N ALA A 182 -0.47 -6.38 8.18
CA ALA A 182 -1.16 -6.14 6.91
C ALA A 182 -0.78 -4.76 6.32
N GLU A 183 -0.77 -3.71 7.11
CA GLU A 183 -0.35 -2.38 6.68
C GLU A 183 1.15 -2.31 6.39
N LEU A 184 2.00 -2.86 7.28
CA LEU A 184 3.44 -2.91 7.08
C LEU A 184 3.82 -3.65 5.80
N GLY A 185 3.21 -4.82 5.56
CA GLY A 185 3.43 -5.59 4.34
C GLY A 185 3.16 -4.76 3.09
N SER A 186 2.00 -4.11 3.06
CA SER A 186 1.58 -3.29 1.92
C SER A 186 2.39 -2.00 1.74
N ALA A 187 2.96 -1.43 2.81
CA ALA A 187 3.81 -0.25 2.76
C ALA A 187 5.24 -0.60 2.34
N MET A 188 5.86 -1.60 2.99
CA MET A 188 7.26 -1.96 2.78
C MET A 188 7.52 -2.68 1.45
N LYS A 189 6.54 -3.43 0.91
CA LYS A 189 6.68 -4.02 -0.44
C LYS A 189 7.08 -2.99 -1.50
N ASN A 190 6.66 -1.74 -1.32
CA ASN A 190 6.98 -0.66 -2.24
C ASN A 190 8.48 -0.33 -2.25
N ILE A 191 9.16 -0.45 -1.09
CA ILE A 191 10.62 -0.32 -0.99
C ILE A 191 11.29 -1.46 -1.75
N MET A 192 10.81 -2.70 -1.54
CA MET A 192 11.35 -3.88 -2.21
C MET A 192 11.15 -3.82 -3.73
N ALA A 193 10.01 -3.29 -4.18
CA ALA A 193 9.77 -3.08 -5.60
C ALA A 193 10.72 -2.05 -6.22
N VAL A 194 11.11 -1.01 -5.48
CA VAL A 194 12.18 -0.08 -5.90
C VAL A 194 13.51 -0.81 -5.98
N ALA A 195 13.89 -1.59 -4.95
CA ALA A 195 15.15 -2.36 -4.93
C ALA A 195 15.24 -3.36 -6.10
N VAL A 196 14.15 -4.10 -6.37
CA VAL A 196 14.07 -5.01 -7.53
C VAL A 196 14.17 -4.22 -8.84
N GLY A 197 13.50 -3.08 -8.95
CA GLY A 197 13.60 -2.22 -10.12
C GLY A 197 15.03 -1.72 -10.35
N ILE A 198 15.75 -1.31 -9.30
CA ILE A 198 17.17 -0.90 -9.38
C ILE A 198 18.03 -2.07 -9.86
N SER A 199 17.82 -3.26 -9.30
CA SER A 199 18.50 -4.49 -9.72
C SER A 199 18.28 -4.80 -11.21
N ASP A 200 17.05 -4.70 -11.69
CA ASP A 200 16.70 -4.89 -13.10
C ASP A 200 17.39 -3.82 -13.99
N GLY A 201 17.34 -2.54 -13.57
CA GLY A 201 17.94 -1.42 -14.32
C GLY A 201 19.48 -1.46 -14.37
N TYR A 202 20.11 -1.98 -13.32
CA TYR A 202 21.55 -2.21 -13.24
C TYR A 202 22.02 -3.39 -14.09
N GLY A 203 21.09 -4.26 -14.54
CA GLY A 203 21.38 -5.41 -15.39
C GLY A 203 21.53 -6.74 -14.64
N TYR A 204 21.12 -6.84 -13.40
CA TYR A 204 21.10 -8.11 -12.68
C TYR A 204 19.90 -8.98 -13.10
N GLY A 205 20.04 -10.30 -12.93
CA GLY A 205 19.08 -11.30 -13.37
C GLY A 205 18.08 -11.72 -12.29
N ASP A 206 17.29 -12.77 -12.64
CA ASP A 206 16.19 -13.26 -11.81
C ASP A 206 16.62 -13.83 -10.46
N ASN A 207 17.85 -14.36 -10.35
CA ASN A 207 18.37 -14.84 -9.06
C ASN A 207 18.49 -13.68 -8.05
N THR A 208 18.99 -12.52 -8.47
CA THR A 208 19.07 -11.34 -7.60
C THR A 208 17.68 -10.81 -7.24
N LYS A 209 16.77 -10.84 -8.20
CA LYS A 209 15.37 -10.47 -7.95
C LYS A 209 14.73 -11.39 -6.87
N ALA A 210 14.88 -12.71 -7.01
CA ALA A 210 14.40 -13.69 -6.04
C ALA A 210 15.05 -13.47 -4.66
N LEU A 211 16.37 -13.24 -4.62
CA LEU A 211 17.10 -12.92 -3.39
C LEU A 211 16.52 -11.69 -2.69
N LEU A 212 16.36 -10.57 -3.41
CA LEU A 212 15.81 -9.34 -2.85
C LEU A 212 14.39 -9.52 -2.31
N MET A 213 13.54 -10.26 -3.02
CA MET A 213 12.18 -10.53 -2.57
C MET A 213 12.16 -11.40 -1.31
N THR A 214 12.94 -12.48 -1.28
CA THR A 214 13.01 -13.41 -0.13
C THR A 214 13.59 -12.72 1.11
N ARG A 215 14.71 -12.00 0.95
CA ARG A 215 15.32 -11.26 2.06
C ARG A 215 14.47 -10.05 2.47
N GLY A 216 13.76 -9.45 1.51
CA GLY A 216 12.80 -8.38 1.76
C GLY A 216 11.68 -8.82 2.69
N ILE A 217 11.11 -10.02 2.48
CA ILE A 217 10.10 -10.60 3.39
C ILE A 217 10.68 -10.78 4.81
N ALA A 218 11.92 -11.22 4.93
CA ALA A 218 12.55 -11.37 6.25
C ALA A 218 12.69 -10.00 6.97
N GLU A 219 13.07 -8.93 6.25
CA GLU A 219 13.12 -7.58 6.83
C GLU A 219 11.73 -7.05 7.19
N MET A 220 10.74 -7.25 6.32
CA MET A 220 9.34 -6.88 6.59
C MET A 220 8.81 -7.58 7.85
N THR A 221 9.10 -8.88 8.00
CA THR A 221 8.71 -9.68 9.16
C THR A 221 9.39 -9.17 10.43
N ARG A 222 10.69 -8.85 10.37
CA ARG A 222 11.45 -8.33 11.50
C ARG A 222 10.89 -7.00 12.02
N LEU A 223 10.61 -6.06 11.12
CA LEU A 223 9.98 -4.80 11.51
C LEU A 223 8.56 -5.03 12.04
N GLY A 224 7.80 -5.91 11.39
CA GLY A 224 6.44 -6.24 11.80
C GLY A 224 6.38 -6.77 13.23
N GLN A 225 7.22 -7.75 13.56
CA GLN A 225 7.31 -8.29 14.91
C GLN A 225 7.77 -7.24 15.94
N ALA A 226 8.71 -6.37 15.58
CA ALA A 226 9.15 -5.27 16.44
C ALA A 226 8.06 -4.23 16.74
N LEU A 227 7.02 -4.17 15.90
CA LEU A 227 5.85 -3.29 16.05
C LEU A 227 4.60 -4.03 16.56
N GLY A 228 4.73 -5.29 16.99
CA GLY A 228 3.64 -6.08 17.57
C GLY A 228 2.81 -6.89 16.57
N GLY A 229 3.21 -6.94 15.31
CA GLY A 229 2.59 -7.76 14.28
C GLY A 229 3.03 -9.24 14.33
N LYS A 230 2.42 -10.06 13.48
CA LYS A 230 2.59 -11.51 13.42
C LYS A 230 3.33 -11.94 12.16
N ALA A 231 4.32 -12.82 12.30
CA ALA A 231 5.14 -13.31 11.18
C ALA A 231 4.31 -14.02 10.09
N GLU A 232 3.27 -14.74 10.48
CA GLU A 232 2.41 -15.52 9.59
C GLU A 232 1.71 -14.64 8.55
N THR A 233 1.36 -13.41 8.89
CA THR A 233 0.68 -12.47 7.98
C THR A 233 1.56 -12.10 6.78
N PHE A 234 2.89 -12.05 6.97
CA PHE A 234 3.82 -11.76 5.88
C PHE A 234 3.94 -12.89 4.85
N SER A 235 3.59 -14.12 5.22
CA SER A 235 3.50 -15.26 4.27
C SER A 235 2.21 -15.27 3.45
N GLY A 236 1.27 -14.37 3.75
CA GLY A 236 -0.05 -14.28 3.12
C GLY A 236 -0.15 -13.23 2.00
N LEU A 237 -1.40 -12.81 1.75
CA LEU A 237 -1.75 -11.89 0.66
C LEU A 237 -1.12 -10.50 0.82
N SER A 238 -1.09 -9.95 2.04
CA SER A 238 -0.52 -8.61 2.31
C SER A 238 1.01 -8.59 2.36
N GLY A 239 1.66 -9.75 2.51
CA GLY A 239 3.11 -9.92 2.47
C GLY A 239 3.59 -10.42 1.12
N VAL A 240 3.85 -11.74 1.03
CA VAL A 240 4.38 -12.40 -0.19
C VAL A 240 3.52 -12.10 -1.42
N GLY A 241 2.19 -12.18 -1.32
CA GLY A 241 1.31 -11.98 -2.47
C GLY A 241 1.45 -10.59 -3.07
N ASP A 242 1.33 -9.54 -2.25
CA ASP A 242 1.42 -8.15 -2.69
C ASP A 242 2.85 -7.76 -3.10
N LEU A 243 3.87 -8.37 -2.46
CA LEU A 243 5.27 -8.20 -2.84
C LEU A 243 5.55 -8.73 -4.25
N ILE A 244 5.17 -9.99 -4.52
CA ILE A 244 5.40 -10.64 -5.82
C ILE A 244 4.81 -9.79 -6.93
N VAL A 245 3.51 -9.49 -6.86
CA VAL A 245 2.84 -8.74 -7.93
C VAL A 245 3.46 -7.36 -8.13
N THR A 246 3.90 -6.68 -7.05
CA THR A 246 4.46 -5.33 -7.14
C THR A 246 5.88 -5.33 -7.71
N CYS A 247 6.67 -6.38 -7.43
CA CYS A 247 8.04 -6.51 -7.91
C CYS A 247 8.14 -6.96 -9.38
N ILE A 248 7.18 -7.75 -9.87
CA ILE A 248 7.24 -8.28 -11.25
C ILE A 248 6.40 -7.49 -12.26
N SER A 249 5.37 -6.78 -11.78
CA SER A 249 4.41 -6.10 -12.67
C SER A 249 5.00 -4.86 -13.35
N ASN A 250 4.69 -4.70 -14.63
CA ASN A 250 4.97 -3.48 -15.37
C ASN A 250 4.06 -2.29 -14.98
N HIS A 251 2.97 -2.54 -14.26
CA HIS A 251 2.11 -1.49 -13.71
C HIS A 251 2.69 -0.86 -12.44
N SER A 252 3.73 -1.48 -11.83
CA SER A 252 4.34 -0.97 -10.60
C SER A 252 5.16 0.30 -10.85
N ARG A 253 4.64 1.43 -10.36
CA ARG A 253 5.35 2.71 -10.37
C ARG A 253 6.65 2.66 -9.58
N ASN A 254 6.67 1.94 -8.47
CA ASN A 254 7.86 1.76 -7.63
C ASN A 254 8.95 0.99 -8.38
N ARG A 255 8.60 -0.12 -9.04
CA ARG A 255 9.54 -0.88 -9.86
C ARG A 255 10.05 -0.04 -11.03
N ARG A 256 9.15 0.71 -11.73
CA ARG A 256 9.55 1.61 -12.83
C ARG A 256 10.52 2.68 -12.35
N PHE A 257 10.26 3.31 -11.20
CA PHE A 257 11.19 4.26 -10.60
C PHE A 257 12.56 3.63 -10.34
N GLY A 258 12.58 2.45 -9.69
CA GLY A 258 13.81 1.72 -9.45
C GLY A 258 14.58 1.40 -10.72
N LEU A 259 13.89 0.97 -11.79
CA LEU A 259 14.52 0.66 -13.09
C LEU A 259 15.21 1.88 -13.70
N LEU A 260 14.63 3.07 -13.60
CA LEU A 260 15.24 4.31 -14.07
C LEU A 260 16.49 4.65 -13.25
N VAL A 261 16.43 4.56 -11.93
CA VAL A 261 17.57 4.83 -11.04
C VAL A 261 18.69 3.81 -11.27
N GLY A 262 18.36 2.51 -11.36
CA GLY A 262 19.31 1.45 -11.64
C GLY A 262 19.99 1.58 -13.02
N GLY A 263 19.29 2.18 -14.00
CA GLY A 263 19.83 2.54 -15.31
C GLY A 263 20.68 3.82 -15.31
N GLY A 264 20.97 4.41 -14.15
CA GLY A 264 21.84 5.58 -13.99
C GLY A 264 21.12 6.93 -14.01
N MET A 265 19.78 6.97 -14.03
CA MET A 265 19.05 8.24 -13.95
C MET A 265 19.10 8.80 -12.52
N PRO A 266 19.38 10.11 -12.32
CA PRO A 266 19.29 10.74 -11.01
C PRO A 266 17.93 10.59 -10.36
N VAL A 267 17.90 10.40 -9.03
CA VAL A 267 16.68 10.13 -8.24
C VAL A 267 15.57 11.15 -8.50
N GLU A 268 15.89 12.44 -8.47
CA GLU A 268 14.92 13.52 -8.68
C GLU A 268 14.34 13.49 -10.10
N GLN A 269 15.16 13.19 -11.09
CA GLN A 269 14.74 13.08 -12.49
C GLN A 269 13.86 11.85 -12.69
N ALA A 270 14.20 10.72 -12.06
CA ALA A 270 13.40 9.50 -12.11
C ALA A 270 12.02 9.68 -11.46
N LEU A 271 11.93 10.43 -10.34
CA LEU A 271 10.65 10.80 -9.71
C LEU A 271 9.77 11.64 -10.65
N GLN A 272 10.36 12.60 -11.36
CA GLN A 272 9.65 13.43 -12.35
C GLN A 272 9.17 12.60 -13.55
N GLU A 273 10.01 11.70 -14.07
CA GLU A 273 9.71 10.85 -15.22
C GLU A 273 8.58 9.84 -14.93
N VAL A 274 8.48 9.33 -13.70
CA VAL A 274 7.34 8.49 -13.28
C VAL A 274 6.02 9.29 -13.31
N GLY A 275 6.07 10.59 -13.00
CA GLY A 275 4.93 11.51 -13.10
C GLY A 275 3.77 11.22 -12.13
N ALA A 276 4.00 10.40 -11.11
CA ALA A 276 3.04 10.02 -10.09
C ALA A 276 3.75 9.72 -8.76
N VAL A 277 2.99 9.65 -7.66
CA VAL A 277 3.54 9.35 -6.33
C VAL A 277 4.24 7.99 -6.33
N VAL A 278 5.50 7.97 -5.92
CA VAL A 278 6.32 6.78 -5.69
C VAL A 278 6.34 6.51 -4.18
N GLU A 279 5.38 5.73 -3.69
CA GLU A 279 5.23 5.44 -2.26
C GLU A 279 6.47 4.79 -1.65
N GLY A 280 7.22 4.00 -2.43
CA GLY A 280 8.47 3.35 -1.99
C GLY A 280 9.57 4.34 -1.60
N TYR A 281 9.63 5.51 -2.25
CA TYR A 281 10.57 6.57 -1.88
C TYR A 281 10.26 7.15 -0.49
N PHE A 282 8.99 7.42 -0.21
CA PHE A 282 8.55 7.92 1.09
C PHE A 282 8.62 6.84 2.18
N ALA A 283 8.23 5.61 1.86
CA ALA A 283 8.32 4.48 2.77
C ALA A 283 9.78 4.21 3.20
N THR A 284 10.77 4.39 2.31
CA THR A 284 12.20 4.26 2.64
C THR A 284 12.60 5.20 3.77
N GLN A 285 12.13 6.45 3.74
CA GLN A 285 12.41 7.44 4.80
C GLN A 285 11.76 7.06 6.14
N ALA A 286 10.50 6.61 6.11
CA ALA A 286 9.79 6.17 7.30
C ALA A 286 10.46 4.96 7.95
N VAL A 287 10.73 3.93 7.14
CA VAL A 287 11.33 2.67 7.62
C VAL A 287 12.73 2.91 8.16
N HIS A 288 13.54 3.79 7.55
CA HIS A 288 14.86 4.11 8.08
C HIS A 288 14.79 4.74 9.48
N ARG A 289 13.84 5.65 9.73
CA ARG A 289 13.62 6.21 11.09
C ARG A 289 13.24 5.12 12.09
N LEU A 290 12.36 4.20 11.71
CA LEU A 290 11.96 3.07 12.55
C LEU A 290 13.12 2.10 12.83
N ILE A 291 13.98 1.84 11.83
CA ILE A 291 15.22 1.06 11.97
C ILE A 291 16.12 1.66 13.05
N CYS A 292 16.37 2.96 12.96
CA CYS A 292 17.22 3.69 13.93
C CYS A 292 16.59 3.68 15.35
N GLN A 293 15.29 3.93 15.46
CA GLN A 293 14.59 3.96 16.76
C GLN A 293 14.55 2.60 17.44
N ARG A 294 14.43 1.51 16.66
CA ARG A 294 14.29 0.13 17.15
C ARG A 294 15.59 -0.67 17.10
N GLN A 295 16.67 -0.09 16.56
CA GLN A 295 17.99 -0.72 16.39
C GLN A 295 17.92 -2.06 15.63
N LEU A 296 17.19 -2.07 14.51
CA LEU A 296 16.95 -3.27 13.70
C LEU A 296 18.01 -3.43 12.61
N ASP A 297 18.44 -4.67 12.35
CA ASP A 297 19.30 -5.00 11.21
C ASP A 297 18.46 -5.27 9.95
N MET A 298 18.33 -4.26 9.11
CA MET A 298 17.53 -4.29 7.87
C MET A 298 18.36 -3.77 6.69
N PRO A 299 19.28 -4.59 6.17
CA PRO A 299 20.29 -4.15 5.20
C PRO A 299 19.71 -3.63 3.88
N ILE A 300 18.66 -4.26 3.34
CA ILE A 300 18.05 -3.80 2.07
C ILE A 300 17.40 -2.43 2.26
N CYS A 301 16.59 -2.26 3.33
CA CYS A 301 15.96 -0.98 3.61
C CYS A 301 16.99 0.12 3.90
N SER A 302 18.08 -0.18 4.62
CA SER A 302 19.17 0.75 4.88
C SER A 302 19.92 1.12 3.60
N ALA A 303 20.19 0.17 2.72
CA ALA A 303 20.81 0.41 1.43
C ALA A 303 19.93 1.29 0.52
N MET A 304 18.62 1.08 0.53
CA MET A 304 17.69 1.95 -0.20
C MET A 304 17.72 3.39 0.33
N TYR A 305 17.82 3.57 1.64
CA TYR A 305 17.93 4.90 2.22
C TYR A 305 19.25 5.59 1.82
N ALA A 306 20.37 4.88 1.94
CA ALA A 306 21.70 5.38 1.54
C ALA A 306 21.70 5.84 0.07
N LEU A 307 21.12 5.04 -0.82
CA LEU A 307 21.06 5.36 -2.24
C LEU A 307 20.09 6.52 -2.56
N LEU A 308 18.85 6.42 -2.08
CA LEU A 308 17.76 7.29 -2.53
C LEU A 308 17.73 8.64 -1.80
N VAL A 309 18.16 8.67 -0.54
CA VAL A 309 18.06 9.86 0.33
C VAL A 309 19.44 10.49 0.57
N GLU A 310 20.44 9.68 0.93
CA GLU A 310 21.81 10.15 1.15
C GLU A 310 22.60 10.28 -0.16
N LYS A 311 22.06 9.75 -1.30
CA LYS A 311 22.64 9.85 -2.65
C LYS A 311 24.01 9.20 -2.77
N GLN A 312 24.24 8.14 -1.98
CA GLN A 312 25.47 7.36 -2.12
C GLN A 312 25.54 6.70 -3.51
N PRO A 313 26.75 6.55 -4.09
CA PRO A 313 26.92 5.88 -5.38
C PRO A 313 26.35 4.46 -5.37
N LEU A 314 25.62 4.08 -6.42
CA LEU A 314 24.93 2.77 -6.50
C LEU A 314 25.93 1.61 -6.37
N ASP A 315 27.11 1.70 -6.99
CA ASP A 315 28.14 0.66 -6.91
C ASP A 315 28.66 0.45 -5.48
N GLU A 316 28.83 1.52 -4.70
CA GLU A 316 29.25 1.44 -3.30
C GLU A 316 28.17 0.79 -2.43
N VAL A 317 26.91 1.15 -2.65
CA VAL A 317 25.78 0.55 -1.94
C VAL A 317 25.65 -0.96 -2.24
N ILE A 318 25.82 -1.35 -3.50
CA ILE A 318 25.84 -2.76 -3.91
C ILE A 318 27.00 -3.50 -3.23
N GLN A 319 28.22 -2.95 -3.27
CA GLN A 319 29.39 -3.56 -2.64
C GLN A 319 29.18 -3.74 -1.13
N THR A 320 28.60 -2.75 -0.45
CA THR A 320 28.28 -2.84 0.98
C THR A 320 27.35 -4.01 1.28
N LEU A 321 26.34 -4.26 0.45
CA LEU A 321 25.44 -5.40 0.62
C LEU A 321 26.14 -6.74 0.37
N LEU A 322 26.97 -6.82 -0.67
CA LEU A 322 27.68 -8.06 -1.06
C LEU A 322 28.80 -8.46 -0.07
N GLN A 323 29.41 -7.49 0.60
CA GLN A 323 30.51 -7.71 1.56
C GLN A 323 30.03 -8.05 2.97
N ARG A 324 28.70 -8.12 3.21
CA ARG A 324 28.19 -8.53 4.52
C ARG A 324 28.64 -9.94 4.90
N ALA A 325 28.94 -10.14 6.18
CA ALA A 325 29.32 -11.44 6.72
C ALA A 325 28.23 -12.48 6.45
N SER A 326 28.65 -13.71 6.13
CA SER A 326 27.73 -14.86 6.02
C SER A 326 27.07 -15.13 7.35
N ARG A 327 25.78 -15.46 7.31
CA ARG A 327 24.95 -15.78 8.50
C ARG A 327 23.96 -16.90 8.17
N ALA A 328 23.29 -17.41 9.21
CA ALA A 328 22.18 -18.34 9.03
C ALA A 328 21.03 -17.67 8.25
N GLU A 329 20.24 -18.46 7.54
CA GLU A 329 19.10 -17.94 6.76
C GLU A 329 18.04 -17.31 7.66
N HIS A 330 17.78 -17.90 8.82
CA HIS A 330 16.84 -17.39 9.81
C HIS A 330 17.58 -17.01 11.10
N ASP A 331 17.19 -15.87 11.68
CA ASP A 331 17.79 -15.35 12.92
C ASP A 331 17.69 -16.37 14.09
N ALA A 332 16.64 -17.19 14.11
CA ALA A 332 16.48 -18.26 15.09
C ALA A 332 17.61 -19.31 15.03
N TYR A 333 18.27 -19.48 13.90
CA TYR A 333 19.35 -20.45 13.73
C TYR A 333 20.73 -19.89 14.12
N GLU A 334 20.87 -18.57 14.23
CA GLU A 334 22.12 -17.93 14.70
C GLU A 334 22.47 -18.35 16.14
N ALA A 335 21.49 -18.61 16.99
CA ALA A 335 21.70 -19.00 18.39
C ALA A 335 22.28 -20.40 18.57
N GLY A 336 22.56 -21.16 17.50
CA GLY A 336 23.24 -22.43 17.53
C GLY A 336 22.44 -23.63 18.14
N SER A 337 21.26 -23.39 18.69
CA SER A 337 20.46 -24.41 19.37
C SER A 337 19.80 -25.44 18.43
N HIS A 338 19.81 -25.21 17.15
CA HIS A 338 19.17 -26.05 16.12
C HIS A 338 20.18 -26.86 15.28
N TRP A 339 21.49 -26.60 15.44
CA TRP A 339 22.53 -27.36 14.77
C TRP A 339 22.94 -28.56 15.64
N LYS A 340 23.04 -29.79 15.07
CA LYS A 340 23.50 -30.98 15.74
C LYS A 340 25.01 -31.15 15.59
#